data_f311ee2eb17ba4a99dc1ee8f99bea220
#
_entry.id   f311ee2eb17ba4a99dc1ee8f99bea220
#
_cell.length_a   1.000
_cell.length_b   1.000
_cell.length_c   1.000
_cell.angle_alpha   90.00
_cell.angle_beta   90.00
_cell.angle_gamma   90.00
#
_symmetry.space_group_name_H-M   'P 1'
#
loop_
_entity.id
_entity.type
_entity.pdbx_description
1 polymer ?
#
loop_
_entity_poly.entity_id
_entity_poly.type
_entity_poly.pdbx_seq_one_letter_code
_entity_poly.pdbx_strand_id
1 'polypeptide(L)'
;MSKEKILNGVDVDVVNGVISAVTEKPELAKSKFRVNNKWIDGGHNRTTVAGFYGAGQEISHAQQFVLDADEPPIMAGQDQAASPVEHLLNALVT
;
A
#
# COMPACT_ATOMS: atom_id res chain seq x y z
N MET A 1 18.96 25.53 -9.62
CA MET A 1 18.03 24.48 -9.29
C MET A 1 17.65 23.70 -10.55
N SER A 2 17.77 22.43 -10.50
CA SER A 2 17.40 21.60 -11.64
C SER A 2 15.89 21.58 -11.79
N LYS A 3 15.42 21.47 -13.01
CA LYS A 3 14.01 21.28 -13.28
C LYS A 3 13.64 19.83 -12.99
N GLU A 4 12.53 19.64 -12.31
CA GLU A 4 11.99 18.32 -12.12
C GLU A 4 11.55 17.74 -13.46
N LYS A 5 11.90 16.48 -13.68
CA LYS A 5 11.42 15.72 -14.83
C LYS A 5 10.21 14.92 -14.41
N ILE A 6 9.04 15.34 -14.87
CA ILE A 6 7.80 14.63 -14.59
C ILE A 6 7.32 13.97 -15.87
N LEU A 7 7.23 12.64 -15.86
CA LEU A 7 6.71 11.85 -16.96
C LEU A 7 5.53 11.03 -16.46
N ASN A 8 4.37 11.23 -17.09
CA ASN A 8 3.14 10.54 -16.71
C ASN A 8 2.84 10.67 -15.20
N GLY A 9 3.08 11.87 -14.65
CA GLY A 9 2.84 12.14 -13.24
C GLY A 9 3.93 11.64 -12.29
N VAL A 10 5.03 11.09 -12.81
CA VAL A 10 6.13 10.57 -11.98
C VAL A 10 7.31 11.51 -12.06
N ASP A 11 7.85 11.86 -10.87
CA ASP A 11 9.11 12.61 -10.78
C ASP A 11 10.27 11.65 -11.03
N VAL A 12 10.81 11.71 -12.24
CA VAL A 12 11.86 10.79 -12.70
C VAL A 12 13.16 11.00 -11.91
N ASP A 13 13.44 12.23 -11.49
CA ASP A 13 14.67 12.49 -10.70
C ASP A 13 14.61 11.81 -9.35
N VAL A 14 13.45 11.79 -8.71
CA VAL A 14 13.27 11.06 -7.44
C VAL A 14 13.48 9.57 -7.64
N VAL A 15 12.87 9.00 -8.69
CA VAL A 15 13.03 7.57 -8.99
C VAL A 15 14.50 7.23 -9.25
N ASN A 16 15.18 8.03 -10.05
CA ASN A 16 16.59 7.80 -10.36
C ASN A 16 17.47 7.94 -9.13
N GLY A 17 17.14 8.86 -8.23
CA GLY A 17 17.83 9.01 -6.95
C GLY A 17 17.73 7.77 -6.09
N VAL A 18 16.56 7.17 -6.02
CA VAL A 18 16.34 5.92 -5.28
C VAL A 18 17.13 4.78 -5.91
N ILE A 19 17.08 4.67 -7.24
CA ILE A 19 17.83 3.62 -7.96
C ILE A 19 19.32 3.76 -7.67
N SER A 20 19.86 4.97 -7.73
CA SER A 20 21.28 5.21 -7.46
C SER A 20 21.64 4.84 -6.02
N ALA A 21 20.81 5.22 -5.05
CA ALA A 21 21.05 4.92 -3.65
C ALA A 21 21.05 3.42 -3.39
N VAL A 22 20.09 2.69 -3.95
CA VAL A 22 19.99 1.24 -3.80
C VAL A 22 21.15 0.54 -4.52
N THR A 23 21.59 1.05 -5.66
CA THR A 23 22.73 0.51 -6.38
C THR A 23 23.99 0.58 -5.56
N GLU A 24 24.24 1.70 -4.86
CA GLU A 24 25.41 1.86 -3.99
C GLU A 24 25.27 1.08 -2.68
N LYS A 25 24.05 1.03 -2.15
CA LYS A 25 23.76 0.42 -0.86
C LYS A 25 22.57 -0.52 -0.98
N PRO A 26 22.78 -1.76 -1.46
CA PRO A 26 21.67 -2.69 -1.72
C PRO A 26 20.78 -2.98 -0.52
N GLU A 27 21.27 -2.83 0.70
CA GLU A 27 20.45 -3.01 1.90
C GLU A 27 19.30 -2.00 2.00
N LEU A 28 19.38 -0.88 1.28
CA LEU A 28 18.29 0.09 1.24
C LEU A 28 17.05 -0.47 0.52
N ALA A 29 17.20 -1.53 -0.26
CA ALA A 29 16.07 -2.18 -0.93
C ALA A 29 15.23 -3.02 0.04
N LYS A 30 15.75 -3.31 1.23
CA LYS A 30 15.01 -4.10 2.22
C LYS A 30 13.75 -3.34 2.65
N SER A 31 12.61 -4.02 2.57
CA SER A 31 11.31 -3.41 2.90
C SER A 31 10.51 -4.32 3.80
N LYS A 32 9.71 -3.73 4.67
CA LYS A 32 8.74 -4.45 5.51
C LYS A 32 7.43 -3.72 5.44
N PHE A 33 6.40 -4.42 4.97
CA PHE A 33 5.06 -3.87 4.91
C PHE A 33 4.22 -4.48 6.01
N ARG A 34 3.38 -3.65 6.64
CA ARG A 34 2.58 -4.04 7.79
C ARG A 34 1.17 -3.52 7.64
N VAL A 35 0.22 -4.32 8.05
CA VAL A 35 -1.17 -3.91 8.15
C VAL A 35 -1.73 -4.42 9.48
N ASN A 36 -2.76 -3.75 9.98
CA ASN A 36 -3.51 -4.19 11.13
C ASN A 36 -4.94 -4.44 10.70
N ASN A 37 -5.46 -5.62 11.02
CA ASN A 37 -6.83 -5.98 10.68
C ASN A 37 -7.64 -6.15 11.95
N LYS A 38 -8.88 -5.67 11.92
CA LYS A 38 -9.82 -5.79 13.02
C LYS A 38 -11.16 -6.29 12.49
N TRP A 39 -11.69 -7.32 13.12
CA TRP A 39 -13.03 -7.80 12.84
C TRP A 39 -14.06 -6.77 13.33
N ILE A 40 -15.05 -6.48 12.50
CA ILE A 40 -16.13 -5.54 12.84
C ILE A 40 -17.41 -6.32 13.17
N ASP A 41 -17.93 -7.07 12.21
CA ASP A 41 -19.18 -7.81 12.39
C ASP A 41 -19.37 -8.79 11.22
N GLY A 42 -19.76 -10.02 11.49
CA GLY A 42 -20.00 -11.01 10.44
C GLY A 42 -18.78 -11.21 9.56
N GLY A 43 -18.91 -10.95 8.27
CA GLY A 43 -17.79 -10.96 7.32
C GLY A 43 -17.06 -9.64 7.20
N HIS A 44 -17.56 -8.60 7.85
CA HIS A 44 -16.98 -7.26 7.73
C HIS A 44 -15.77 -7.10 8.63
N ASN A 45 -14.66 -6.68 8.04
CA ASN A 45 -13.43 -6.40 8.76
C ASN A 45 -12.78 -5.13 8.20
N ARG A 46 -11.86 -4.58 8.97
CA ARG A 46 -11.18 -3.33 8.61
C ARG A 46 -9.70 -3.48 8.77
N THR A 47 -8.97 -3.15 7.70
CA THR A 47 -7.53 -3.10 7.72
C THR A 47 -7.07 -1.66 7.74
N THR A 48 -6.09 -1.35 8.58
CA THR A 48 -5.47 -0.03 8.61
C THR A 48 -4.01 -0.13 8.21
N VAL A 49 -3.55 0.86 7.44
CA VAL A 49 -2.18 0.93 6.93
C VAL A 49 -1.63 2.30 7.31
N ALA A 50 -0.65 2.33 8.21
CA ALA A 50 -0.10 3.58 8.74
C ALA A 50 1.28 3.91 8.18
N GLY A 51 2.13 2.91 8.02
CA GLY A 51 3.48 3.11 7.53
C GLY A 51 4.16 1.79 7.19
N PHE A 52 5.40 1.89 6.76
CA PHE A 52 6.19 0.73 6.38
C PHE A 52 7.67 1.03 6.60
N TYR A 53 8.50 0.00 6.57
CA TYR A 53 9.94 0.16 6.59
C TYR A 53 10.46 0.06 5.16
N GLY A 54 11.25 1.03 4.73
CA GLY A 54 11.88 1.03 3.42
C GLY A 54 12.94 2.12 3.34
N ALA A 55 13.84 2.00 2.37
CA ALA A 55 14.92 2.95 2.16
C ALA A 55 15.72 3.22 3.44
N GLY A 56 15.90 2.19 4.28
CA GLY A 56 16.68 2.29 5.51
C GLY A 56 15.99 2.97 6.68
N GLN A 57 14.70 3.23 6.60
CA GLN A 57 13.99 3.97 7.64
C GLN A 57 12.51 3.62 7.71
N GLU A 58 11.88 3.97 8.83
CA GLU A 58 10.43 3.92 8.94
C GLU A 58 9.84 5.09 8.17
N ILE A 59 8.87 4.79 7.31
CA ILE A 59 8.17 5.79 6.52
C ILE A 59 6.70 5.75 6.88
N SER A 60 6.17 6.88 7.33
CA SER A 60 4.75 7.02 7.60
C SER A 60 4.05 7.54 6.35
N HIS A 61 2.91 6.97 6.02
CA HIS A 61 2.06 7.56 4.99
C HIS A 61 1.58 8.94 5.43
N ALA A 62 1.22 9.78 4.47
CA ALA A 62 0.69 11.11 4.77
C ALA A 62 -0.55 11.04 5.65
N GLN A 63 -1.29 9.94 5.57
CA GLN A 63 -2.45 9.65 6.40
C GLN A 63 -2.58 8.15 6.56
N GLN A 64 -3.31 7.71 7.57
CA GLN A 64 -3.64 6.31 7.73
C GLN A 64 -4.67 5.92 6.66
N PHE A 65 -4.40 4.82 5.94
CA PHE A 65 -5.35 4.29 4.97
C PHE A 65 -6.22 3.22 5.60
N VAL A 66 -7.48 3.19 5.21
CA VAL A 66 -8.46 2.24 5.74
C VAL A 66 -9.04 1.43 4.59
N LEU A 67 -8.97 0.11 4.72
CA LEU A 67 -9.44 -0.82 3.71
C LEU A 67 -10.42 -1.78 4.36
N ASP A 68 -11.71 -1.61 4.08
CA ASP A 68 -12.73 -2.51 4.60
C ASP A 68 -12.95 -3.67 3.62
N ALA A 69 -13.26 -4.82 4.15
CA ALA A 69 -13.67 -5.99 3.39
C ALA A 69 -14.92 -6.59 4.02
N ASP A 70 -15.77 -7.15 3.17
CA ASP A 70 -16.99 -7.83 3.59
C ASP A 70 -17.31 -8.91 2.56
N GLU A 71 -18.35 -9.68 2.79
CA GLU A 71 -18.84 -10.66 1.83
C GLU A 71 -20.19 -10.21 1.28
N PRO A 72 -20.54 -10.63 0.06
CA PRO A 72 -21.87 -10.34 -0.49
C PRO A 72 -22.95 -11.21 0.19
N PRO A 73 -24.23 -10.85 0.04
CA PRO A 73 -25.30 -11.59 0.68
C PRO A 73 -25.34 -13.09 0.34
N ILE A 74 -24.92 -13.49 -0.85
CA ILE A 74 -24.86 -14.90 -1.23
C ILE A 74 -23.87 -15.68 -0.36
N MET A 75 -22.93 -15.01 0.28
CA MET A 75 -21.99 -15.58 1.22
C MET A 75 -22.30 -15.14 2.65
N ALA A 76 -23.55 -14.78 2.91
CA ALA A 76 -24.06 -14.35 4.22
C ALA A 76 -23.41 -13.05 4.74
N GLY A 77 -22.87 -12.24 3.86
CA GLY A 77 -22.35 -10.92 4.21
C GLY A 77 -23.36 -9.82 4.05
N GLN A 78 -22.97 -8.60 4.34
CA GLN A 78 -23.82 -7.41 4.26
C GLN A 78 -23.45 -6.49 3.10
N ASP A 79 -22.48 -6.87 2.28
CA ASP A 79 -22.05 -6.12 1.09
C ASP A 79 -21.62 -4.69 1.42
N GLN A 80 -20.98 -4.50 2.57
CA GLN A 80 -20.51 -3.19 3.02
C GLN A 80 -19.22 -2.76 2.34
N ALA A 81 -18.49 -3.68 1.73
CA ALA A 81 -17.22 -3.43 1.08
C ALA A 81 -16.89 -4.56 0.11
N ALA A 82 -15.85 -4.35 -0.70
CA ALA A 82 -15.36 -5.40 -1.59
C ALA A 82 -14.90 -6.62 -0.79
N SER A 83 -15.03 -7.79 -1.38
CA SER A 83 -14.60 -9.03 -0.75
C SER A 83 -13.08 -9.15 -0.73
N PRO A 84 -12.52 -10.02 0.15
CA PRO A 84 -11.07 -10.23 0.18
C PRO A 84 -10.47 -10.63 -1.17
N VAL A 85 -11.16 -11.48 -1.95
CA VAL A 85 -10.64 -11.87 -3.26
C VAL A 85 -10.62 -10.70 -4.24
N GLU A 86 -11.58 -9.78 -4.12
CA GLU A 86 -11.60 -8.58 -4.96
C GLU A 86 -10.47 -7.61 -4.58
N HIS A 87 -10.12 -7.51 -3.30
CA HIS A 87 -8.93 -6.78 -2.87
C HIS A 87 -7.66 -7.37 -3.47
N LEU A 88 -7.55 -8.70 -3.49
CA LEU A 88 -6.41 -9.38 -4.11
C LEU A 88 -6.36 -9.09 -5.60
N LEU A 89 -7.49 -9.18 -6.29
CA LEU A 89 -7.56 -8.87 -7.72
C LEU A 89 -7.14 -7.43 -8.00
N ASN A 90 -7.58 -6.49 -7.17
CA ASN A 90 -7.18 -5.10 -7.31
C ASN A 90 -5.66 -4.94 -7.23
N ALA A 91 -5.04 -5.61 -6.27
CA ALA A 91 -3.58 -5.56 -6.13
C ALA A 91 -2.87 -6.14 -7.36
N LEU A 92 -3.44 -7.16 -7.96
CA LEU A 92 -2.84 -7.83 -9.12
C LEU A 92 -2.99 -7.02 -10.42
N VAL A 93 -4.05 -6.23 -10.56
CA VAL A 93 -4.28 -5.46 -11.79
C VAL A 93 -3.71 -4.05 -11.74
N THR A 94 -3.28 -3.60 -10.57
CA THR A 94 -2.63 -2.30 -10.41
C THR A 94 -1.12 -2.41 -10.58
#